data_4ee19df50b08c1310e373ddadfd4a7c9
#
_entry.id   4ee19df50b08c1310e373ddadfd4a7c9
#
_cell.length_a   1.000
_cell.length_b   1.000
_cell.length_c   1.000
_cell.angle_alpha   90.00
_cell.angle_beta   90.00
_cell.angle_gamma   90.00
#
_symmetry.space_group_name_H-M   'P 1'
#
loop_
_entity.id
_entity.type
_entity.pdbx_description
1 polymer ?
#
loop_
_entity_poly.entity_id
_entity_poly.type
_entity_poly.pdbx_seq_one_letter_code
_entity_poly.pdbx_strand_id
1 'polypeptide(L)'
;MNSQEVMNPKSEILPDEKRFNDRDRLNDLLLSIKHITYMYSLACQEASNNELYTKLFSLFQESSQLQRKNYDLMFEKGWYKL
;
A
#
# COMPACT_ATOMS: atom_id res chain seq x y z
N MET A 1 -9.06 -1.62 12.46
CA MET A 1 -8.78 -1.97 13.03
C MET A 1 -8.70 -1.99 13.45
N ASN A 2 -8.54 -2.05 13.17
CA ASN A 2 -8.20 -2.40 13.81
C ASN A 2 -7.73 -2.43 14.01
N SER A 3 -7.54 -2.47 13.72
CA SER A 3 -6.98 -2.80 14.12
C SER A 3 -6.57 -3.12 14.24
N GLN A 4 -6.42 -3.57 13.97
CA GLN A 4 -6.05 -4.12 14.35
C GLN A 4 -5.64 -4.24 14.85
N GLU A 5 -6.03 -3.74 14.32
CA GLU A 5 -5.37 -4.14 15.29
C GLU A 5 -5.87 -4.14 16.60
N VAL A 6 -6.92 -4.76 16.95
CA VAL A 6 -7.03 -5.01 18.35
C VAL A 6 -5.65 -5.22 18.88
N MET A 7 -5.25 -4.38 19.76
CA MET A 7 -3.92 -4.51 20.31
C MET A 7 -3.86 -5.76 21.16
N ASN A 8 -2.97 -6.63 20.77
CA ASN A 8 -2.61 -7.75 21.61
C ASN A 8 -1.95 -7.17 22.86
N PRO A 9 -2.42 -7.53 24.05
CA PRO A 9 -1.79 -7.02 25.27
C PRO A 9 -0.29 -7.22 25.32
N LYS A 10 0.20 -8.28 24.70
CA LYS A 10 1.63 -8.51 24.65
C LYS A 10 2.36 -7.47 23.85
N SER A 11 1.69 -6.86 22.91
CA SER A 11 2.31 -5.84 22.08
C SER A 11 2.72 -4.63 22.89
N GLU A 12 2.03 -4.37 23.99
CA GLU A 12 2.29 -3.18 24.78
C GLU A 12 3.58 -3.30 25.58
N ILE A 13 4.04 -4.51 25.78
CA ILE A 13 5.26 -4.72 26.53
C ILE A 13 6.43 -5.09 25.65
N LEU A 14 6.22 -5.12 24.33
CA LEU A 14 7.29 -5.40 23.39
C LEU A 14 8.07 -4.12 23.12
N PRO A 15 9.37 -4.22 22.82
CA PRO A 15 10.14 -3.07 22.37
C PRO A 15 9.51 -2.46 21.13
N ASP A 16 9.73 -1.17 20.94
CA ASP A 16 9.13 -0.44 19.83
C ASP A 16 9.45 -1.08 18.49
N GLU A 17 10.67 -1.55 18.31
CA GLU A 17 11.06 -2.14 17.05
C GLU A 17 10.31 -3.44 16.77
N LYS A 18 9.73 -4.05 17.78
CA LYS A 18 8.95 -5.27 17.60
C LYS A 18 7.47 -5.01 17.48
N ARG A 19 7.01 -3.86 17.98
CA ARG A 19 5.61 -3.53 17.90
C ARG A 19 5.24 -2.91 16.57
N PHE A 20 6.17 -2.16 16.00
CA PHE A 20 5.91 -1.48 14.75
C PHE A 20 7.21 -1.36 13.97
N ASN A 21 7.60 -2.47 13.36
CA ASN A 21 8.88 -2.55 12.67
C ASN A 21 8.73 -2.16 11.19
N ASP A 22 9.83 -2.20 10.47
CA ASP A 22 9.86 -1.79 9.07
C ASP A 22 8.95 -2.67 8.20
N ARG A 23 8.86 -3.95 8.52
CA ARG A 23 7.97 -4.83 7.77
C ARG A 23 6.53 -4.36 7.88
N ASP A 24 6.10 -4.00 9.08
CA ASP A 24 4.73 -3.54 9.28
C ASP A 24 4.47 -2.24 8.55
N ARG A 25 5.44 -1.33 8.57
CA ARG A 25 5.32 -0.05 7.88
C ARG A 25 5.22 -0.24 6.38
N LEU A 26 6.05 -1.11 5.82
CA LEU A 26 6.02 -1.36 4.39
C LEU A 26 4.74 -2.07 3.98
N ASN A 27 4.23 -2.96 4.84
CA ASN A 27 2.98 -3.63 4.55
C ASN A 27 1.82 -2.63 4.55
N ASP A 28 1.78 -1.73 5.52
CA ASP A 28 0.76 -0.69 5.56
C ASP A 28 0.84 0.19 4.34
N LEU A 29 2.05 0.57 3.94
CA LEU A 29 2.24 1.38 2.76
C LEU A 29 1.75 0.66 1.52
N LEU A 30 2.07 -0.62 1.40
CA LEU A 30 1.63 -1.42 0.26
C LEU A 30 0.11 -1.45 0.16
N LEU A 31 -0.57 -1.65 1.29
CA LEU A 31 -2.03 -1.67 1.30
C LEU A 31 -2.60 -0.31 0.88
N SER A 32 -1.98 0.77 1.36
CA SER A 32 -2.43 2.11 0.99
C SER A 32 -2.24 2.36 -0.50
N ILE A 33 -1.10 1.95 -1.05
CA ILE A 33 -0.82 2.13 -2.47
C ILE A 33 -1.77 1.30 -3.31
N LYS A 34 -2.08 0.09 -2.89
CA LYS A 34 -3.04 -0.75 -3.60
C LYS A 34 -4.40 -0.08 -3.66
N HIS A 35 -4.82 0.52 -2.56
CA HIS A 35 -6.10 1.21 -2.51
C HIS A 35 -6.10 2.42 -3.46
N ILE A 36 -5.05 3.22 -3.41
CA ILE A 36 -4.94 4.40 -4.27
C ILE A 36 -4.93 3.99 -5.74
N THR A 37 -4.17 2.95 -6.07
CA THR A 37 -4.08 2.46 -7.44
C THR A 37 -5.44 1.99 -7.93
N TYR A 38 -6.18 1.30 -7.08
CA TYR A 38 -7.52 0.85 -7.40
C TYR A 38 -8.43 2.04 -7.68
N MET A 39 -8.37 3.07 -6.84
CA MET A 39 -9.20 4.26 -7.01
C MET A 39 -8.87 4.98 -8.32
N TYR A 40 -7.59 5.06 -8.68
CA TYR A 40 -7.22 5.66 -9.95
C TYR A 40 -7.76 4.87 -11.13
N SER A 41 -7.77 3.54 -11.04
CA SER A 41 -8.30 2.73 -12.13
C SER A 41 -9.79 2.98 -12.31
N LEU A 42 -10.53 3.11 -11.21
CA LEU A 42 -11.96 3.43 -11.29
C LEU A 42 -12.17 4.81 -11.87
N ALA A 43 -11.36 5.77 -11.46
CA ALA A 43 -11.49 7.15 -11.97
C ALA A 43 -11.25 7.19 -13.47
N CYS A 44 -10.29 6.40 -13.97
CA CYS A 44 -10.03 6.33 -15.40
C CYS A 44 -11.26 5.85 -16.16
N GLN A 45 -11.97 4.86 -15.61
CA GLN A 45 -13.13 4.31 -16.26
C GLN A 45 -14.27 5.32 -16.36
N GLU A 46 -14.28 6.29 -15.45
CA GLU A 46 -15.37 7.26 -15.38
C GLU A 46 -14.96 8.64 -15.91
N ALA A 47 -13.76 8.77 -16.46
CA ALA A 47 -13.28 10.06 -16.95
C ALA A 47 -14.17 10.55 -18.09
N SER A 48 -14.56 11.81 -18.02
CA SER A 48 -15.53 12.38 -18.95
C SER A 48 -14.91 12.84 -20.26
N ASN A 49 -13.58 12.99 -20.32
CA ASN A 49 -12.92 13.40 -21.53
C ASN A 49 -11.50 12.83 -21.57
N ASN A 50 -10.88 12.95 -22.75
CA ASN A 50 -9.57 12.33 -22.97
C ASN A 50 -8.46 12.99 -22.19
N GLU A 51 -8.53 14.29 -21.99
CA GLU A 51 -7.50 14.98 -21.23
C GLU A 51 -7.48 14.48 -19.80
N LEU A 52 -8.65 14.39 -19.17
CA LEU A 52 -8.77 13.90 -17.81
C LEU A 52 -8.34 12.43 -17.74
N TYR A 53 -8.79 11.64 -18.70
CA TYR A 53 -8.42 10.24 -18.77
C TYR A 53 -6.90 10.09 -18.81
N THR A 54 -6.23 10.86 -19.66
CA THR A 54 -4.78 10.74 -19.80
C THR A 54 -4.06 11.06 -18.50
N LYS A 55 -4.51 12.10 -17.80
CA LYS A 55 -3.90 12.47 -16.53
C LYS A 55 -4.11 11.40 -15.47
N LEU A 56 -5.33 10.87 -15.40
CA LEU A 56 -5.64 9.82 -14.42
C LEU A 56 -4.88 8.55 -14.74
N PHE A 57 -4.75 8.21 -16.01
CA PHE A 57 -4.02 7.03 -16.41
C PHE A 57 -2.54 7.16 -16.04
N SER A 58 -1.97 8.36 -16.20
CA SER A 58 -0.58 8.60 -15.80
C SER A 58 -0.40 8.39 -14.29
N LEU A 59 -1.34 8.88 -13.50
CA LEU A 59 -1.29 8.70 -12.05
C LEU A 59 -1.46 7.23 -11.68
N PHE A 60 -2.32 6.52 -12.39
CA PHE A 60 -2.50 5.10 -12.19
C PHE A 60 -1.20 4.35 -12.46
N GLN A 61 -0.51 4.69 -13.55
CA GLN A 61 0.75 4.04 -13.87
C GLN A 61 1.80 4.31 -12.81
N GLU A 62 1.90 5.54 -12.32
CA GLU A 62 2.87 5.88 -11.28
C GLU A 62 2.61 5.13 -9.99
N SER A 63 1.35 5.07 -9.57
CA SER A 63 1.03 4.37 -8.33
C SER A 63 1.22 2.87 -8.49
N SER A 64 0.94 2.33 -9.67
CA SER A 64 1.14 0.93 -9.96
C SER A 64 2.62 0.56 -9.90
N GLN A 65 3.48 1.43 -10.44
CA GLN A 65 4.92 1.21 -10.39
C GLN A 65 5.45 1.30 -8.97
N LEU A 66 4.92 2.23 -8.19
CA LEU A 66 5.31 2.36 -6.80
C LEU A 66 4.89 1.13 -6.00
N GLN A 67 3.69 0.62 -6.28
CA GLN A 67 3.21 -0.60 -5.67
C GLN A 67 4.17 -1.75 -5.96
N ARG A 68 4.62 -1.86 -7.20
CA ARG A 68 5.52 -2.92 -7.61
C ARG A 68 6.86 -2.80 -6.90
N LYS A 69 7.39 -1.59 -6.80
CA LYS A 69 8.65 -1.38 -6.11
C LYS A 69 8.57 -1.76 -4.64
N ASN A 70 7.47 -1.39 -4.00
CA ASN A 70 7.28 -1.72 -2.60
C ASN A 70 7.15 -3.23 -2.40
N TYR A 71 6.40 -3.87 -3.29
CA TYR A 71 6.26 -5.32 -3.26
C TYR A 71 7.62 -6.00 -3.42
N ASP A 72 8.40 -5.54 -4.42
CA ASP A 72 9.70 -6.15 -4.68
C ASP A 72 10.62 -6.00 -3.48
N LEU A 73 10.59 -4.85 -2.83
CA LEU A 73 11.40 -4.62 -1.65
C LEU A 73 11.02 -5.57 -0.52
N MET A 74 9.72 -5.72 -0.28
CA MET A 74 9.26 -6.60 0.77
C MET A 74 9.57 -8.06 0.45
N PHE A 75 9.43 -8.43 -0.81
CA PHE A 75 9.73 -9.79 -1.23
C PHE A 75 11.22 -10.07 -1.05
N GLU A 76 12.06 -9.14 -1.45
CA GLU A 76 13.50 -9.28 -1.33
C GLU A 76 13.94 -9.44 0.12
N LYS A 77 13.26 -8.75 1.02
CA LYS A 77 13.57 -8.85 2.45
C LYS A 77 12.91 -10.04 3.12
N GLY A 78 12.13 -10.82 2.36
CA GLY A 78 11.42 -11.96 2.95
C GLY A 78 10.23 -11.56 3.81
N TRP A 79 9.76 -10.35 3.66
CA TRP A 79 8.66 -9.83 4.49
C TRP A 79 7.29 -10.04 3.87
N TYR A 80 7.25 -10.34 2.59
CA TYR A 80 5.98 -10.53 1.90
C TYR A 80 5.70 -12.02 1.76
N LYS A 81 4.57 -12.45 2.28
CA LYS A 81 4.17 -13.84 2.18
C LYS A 81 3.24 -14.01 1.00
N LEU A 82 3.57 -14.97 0.19
CA LEU A 82 2.79 -15.27 -1.01
C LEU A 82 1.56 -16.12 -0.74
#